data_8cf3ea49f0c7dab1105642c6b0f37d3b
#
_entry.id   8cf3ea49f0c7dab1105642c6b0f37d3b
#
_cell.length_a   1.000
_cell.length_b   1.000
_cell.length_c   1.000
_cell.angle_alpha   90.00
_cell.angle_beta   90.00
_cell.angle_gamma   90.00
#
_symmetry.space_group_name_H-M   'P 1'
#
loop_
_entity.id
_entity.type
_entity.pdbx_description
1 polymer ?
#
loop_
_entity_poly.entity_id
_entity_poly.type
_entity_poly.pdbx_seq_one_letter_code
_entity_poly.pdbx_strand_id
1 'polypeptide(L)'
;VEIPSDCLTTDSASIVNDPEIDLICELIGGVEEAKELTIQAFAQGKSVITANKALICEHGEELFRLAEQAGVGYGFEASVAGGIPIIKVLRESLVANDFPLIYGILNGTSNYILTRMEKEGASFEEVLGDARELGYVEADEALDLDGVDAAHKAVILAYLAHGIWVDLNEVTV
;
A
#
# COMPACT_ATOMS: atom_id res chain seq x y z
N VAL A 1 4.58 -10.83 -22.97
CA VAL A 1 4.58 -12.23 -22.53
C VAL A 1 3.14 -12.71 -22.68
N GLU A 2 2.91 -13.79 -23.46
CA GLU A 2 1.59 -14.44 -23.51
C GLU A 2 1.48 -15.38 -22.30
N ILE A 3 0.40 -15.20 -21.53
CA ILE A 3 0.09 -16.10 -20.42
C ILE A 3 -0.77 -17.24 -21.00
N PRO A 4 -0.43 -18.52 -20.74
CA PRO A 4 -1.26 -19.64 -21.15
C PRO A 4 -2.69 -19.53 -20.59
N SER A 5 -3.68 -19.88 -21.38
CA SER A 5 -5.10 -19.72 -21.01
C SER A 5 -5.51 -20.63 -19.83
N ASP A 6 -4.82 -21.72 -19.62
CA ASP A 6 -4.99 -22.64 -18.48
C ASP A 6 -4.41 -22.10 -17.17
N CYS A 7 -3.62 -21.02 -17.23
CA CYS A 7 -3.13 -20.27 -16.07
C CYS A 7 -4.03 -19.08 -15.71
N LEU A 8 -5.16 -18.90 -16.39
CA LEU A 8 -6.08 -17.79 -16.15
C LEU A 8 -7.41 -18.31 -15.57
N THR A 9 -7.84 -17.71 -14.46
CA THR A 9 -9.13 -18.00 -13.86
C THR A 9 -9.77 -16.73 -13.32
N THR A 10 -11.09 -16.71 -13.25
CA THR A 10 -11.89 -15.69 -12.53
C THR A 10 -12.34 -16.18 -11.16
N ASP A 11 -11.95 -17.40 -10.77
CA ASP A 11 -12.25 -18.00 -9.48
C ASP A 11 -11.04 -17.85 -8.55
N SER A 12 -11.03 -16.77 -7.76
CA SER A 12 -9.98 -16.50 -6.78
C SER A 12 -9.88 -17.58 -5.70
N ALA A 13 -11.01 -18.20 -5.34
CA ALA A 13 -11.01 -19.28 -4.36
C ALA A 13 -10.26 -20.54 -4.85
N SER A 14 -10.29 -20.81 -6.15
CA SER A 14 -9.51 -21.94 -6.72
C SER A 14 -8.00 -21.72 -6.53
N ILE A 15 -7.52 -20.48 -6.64
CA ILE A 15 -6.11 -20.12 -6.43
C ILE A 15 -5.72 -20.29 -4.95
N VAL A 16 -6.56 -19.74 -4.06
CA VAL A 16 -6.29 -19.78 -2.62
C VAL A 16 -6.25 -21.22 -2.09
N ASN A 17 -7.11 -22.09 -2.63
CA ASN A 17 -7.21 -23.50 -2.18
C ASN A 17 -6.28 -24.48 -2.94
N ASP A 18 -5.55 -24.04 -3.96
CA ASP A 18 -4.65 -24.88 -4.73
C ASP A 18 -3.42 -25.29 -3.88
N PRO A 19 -3.20 -26.58 -3.59
CA PRO A 19 -2.07 -27.01 -2.76
C PRO A 19 -0.69 -26.83 -3.41
N GLU A 20 -0.63 -26.59 -4.73
CA GLU A 20 0.62 -26.35 -5.46
C GLU A 20 1.06 -24.87 -5.40
N ILE A 21 0.24 -23.97 -4.83
CA ILE A 21 0.54 -22.55 -4.67
C ILE A 21 0.98 -22.29 -3.22
N ASP A 22 2.19 -21.79 -3.04
CA ASP A 22 2.77 -21.45 -1.73
C ASP A 22 2.66 -19.96 -1.40
N LEU A 23 2.60 -19.10 -2.43
CA LEU A 23 2.65 -17.65 -2.32
C LEU A 23 1.60 -17.00 -3.21
N ILE A 24 0.86 -16.04 -2.65
CA ILE A 24 -0.13 -15.25 -3.38
C ILE A 24 0.32 -13.80 -3.46
N CYS A 25 0.24 -13.19 -4.66
CA CYS A 25 0.37 -11.76 -4.85
C CYS A 25 -1.03 -11.14 -4.96
N GLU A 26 -1.46 -10.43 -3.91
CA GLU A 26 -2.71 -9.68 -3.90
C GLU A 26 -2.50 -8.29 -4.49
N LEU A 27 -3.10 -8.02 -5.64
CA LEU A 27 -2.97 -6.77 -6.40
C LEU A 27 -4.33 -6.32 -6.97
N ILE A 28 -5.44 -6.74 -6.34
CA ILE A 28 -6.78 -6.51 -6.89
C ILE A 28 -7.35 -5.12 -6.57
N GLY A 29 -6.84 -4.47 -5.53
CA GLY A 29 -7.40 -3.21 -5.04
C GLY A 29 -8.72 -3.41 -4.26
N GLY A 30 -9.21 -2.31 -3.66
CA GLY A 30 -10.32 -2.40 -2.69
C GLY A 30 -9.87 -3.01 -1.37
N VAL A 31 -10.76 -3.10 -0.40
CA VAL A 31 -10.41 -3.54 0.97
C VAL A 31 -11.05 -4.88 1.31
N GLU A 32 -12.37 -5.00 1.18
CA GLU A 32 -13.12 -6.15 1.70
C GLU A 32 -12.74 -7.48 1.05
N GLU A 33 -12.75 -7.54 -0.30
CA GLU A 33 -12.40 -8.77 -1.02
C GLU A 33 -10.91 -9.13 -0.81
N ALA A 34 -10.03 -8.14 -0.85
CA ALA A 34 -8.61 -8.34 -0.62
C ALA A 34 -8.33 -8.87 0.80
N LYS A 35 -9.07 -8.35 1.82
CA LYS A 35 -9.00 -8.85 3.19
C LYS A 35 -9.42 -10.31 3.30
N GLU A 36 -10.60 -10.63 2.75
CA GLU A 36 -11.13 -12.00 2.81
C GLU A 36 -10.18 -13.01 2.16
N LEU A 37 -9.66 -12.71 0.96
CA LEU A 37 -8.72 -13.57 0.26
C LEU A 37 -7.40 -13.72 1.01
N THR A 38 -6.90 -12.64 1.60
CA THR A 38 -5.67 -12.66 2.41
C THR A 38 -5.84 -13.55 3.64
N ILE A 39 -6.95 -13.43 4.36
CA ILE A 39 -7.25 -14.28 5.54
C ILE A 39 -7.38 -15.76 5.13
N GLN A 40 -8.06 -16.03 4.02
CA GLN A 40 -8.19 -17.40 3.50
C GLN A 40 -6.82 -17.97 3.11
N ALA A 41 -5.94 -17.20 2.47
CA ALA A 41 -4.60 -17.62 2.12
C ALA A 41 -3.78 -17.98 3.37
N PHE A 42 -3.82 -17.16 4.43
CA PHE A 42 -3.16 -17.47 5.70
C PHE A 42 -3.70 -18.74 6.33
N ALA A 43 -5.02 -18.96 6.30
CA ALA A 43 -5.64 -20.17 6.81
C ALA A 43 -5.21 -21.46 6.06
N GLN A 44 -4.83 -21.31 4.77
CA GLN A 44 -4.27 -22.40 3.95
C GLN A 44 -2.74 -22.52 4.07
N GLY A 45 -2.10 -21.78 4.98
CA GLY A 45 -0.65 -21.80 5.17
C GLY A 45 0.14 -21.10 4.06
N LYS A 46 -0.49 -20.23 3.28
CA LYS A 46 0.14 -19.50 2.16
C LYS A 46 0.62 -18.13 2.59
N SER A 47 1.82 -17.77 2.17
CA SER A 47 2.32 -16.40 2.31
C SER A 47 1.63 -15.47 1.33
N VAL A 48 1.50 -14.19 1.68
CA VAL A 48 0.88 -13.18 0.81
C VAL A 48 1.81 -11.98 0.64
N ILE A 49 1.86 -11.44 -0.58
CA ILE A 49 2.49 -10.16 -0.89
C ILE A 49 1.39 -9.23 -1.42
N THR A 50 1.31 -8.03 -0.87
CA THR A 50 0.34 -7.03 -1.31
C THR A 50 0.97 -5.67 -1.59
N ALA A 51 0.37 -4.90 -2.51
CA ALA A 51 0.64 -3.48 -2.72
C ALA A 51 -0.52 -2.61 -2.19
N ASN A 52 -1.52 -3.22 -1.56
CA ASN A 52 -2.76 -2.57 -1.17
C ASN A 52 -2.59 -1.77 0.13
N LYS A 53 -2.21 -0.51 0.00
CA LYS A 53 -1.98 0.39 1.13
C LYS A 53 -3.24 0.62 1.99
N ALA A 54 -4.43 0.67 1.36
CA ALA A 54 -5.68 0.84 2.09
C ALA A 54 -5.97 -0.38 2.97
N LEU A 55 -5.83 -1.58 2.42
CA LEU A 55 -5.97 -2.83 3.19
C LEU A 55 -5.02 -2.87 4.39
N ILE A 56 -3.75 -2.51 4.20
CA ILE A 56 -2.78 -2.48 5.30
C ILE A 56 -3.14 -1.39 6.31
N CYS A 57 -3.53 -0.20 5.87
CA CYS A 57 -3.89 0.90 6.76
C CYS A 57 -5.10 0.56 7.64
N GLU A 58 -6.14 -0.04 7.06
CA GLU A 58 -7.39 -0.32 7.76
C GLU A 58 -7.37 -1.62 8.59
N HIS A 59 -6.66 -2.64 8.11
CA HIS A 59 -6.71 -3.99 8.69
C HIS A 59 -5.34 -4.61 8.97
N GLY A 60 -4.25 -3.85 8.84
CA GLY A 60 -2.90 -4.37 8.97
C GLY A 60 -2.64 -5.00 10.33
N GLU A 61 -3.08 -4.42 11.42
CA GLU A 61 -2.92 -4.97 12.77
C GLU A 61 -3.51 -6.38 12.87
N GLU A 62 -4.74 -6.57 12.36
CA GLU A 62 -5.40 -7.88 12.34
C GLU A 62 -4.65 -8.85 11.42
N LEU A 63 -4.29 -8.43 10.22
CA LEU A 63 -3.65 -9.27 9.22
C LEU A 63 -2.23 -9.69 9.64
N PHE A 64 -1.45 -8.80 10.24
CA PHE A 64 -0.13 -9.15 10.78
C PHE A 64 -0.22 -10.19 11.88
N ARG A 65 -1.17 -10.03 12.81
CA ARG A 65 -1.42 -11.00 13.87
C ARG A 65 -1.84 -12.37 13.30
N LEU A 66 -2.72 -12.39 12.30
CA LEU A 66 -3.16 -13.64 11.66
C LEU A 66 -2.04 -14.33 10.90
N ALA A 67 -1.19 -13.59 10.18
CA ALA A 67 -0.03 -14.14 9.50
C ALA A 67 0.96 -14.76 10.49
N GLU A 68 1.24 -14.07 11.61
CA GLU A 68 2.10 -14.59 12.67
C GLU A 68 1.54 -15.87 13.28
N GLN A 69 0.24 -15.91 13.59
CA GLN A 69 -0.42 -17.10 14.14
C GLN A 69 -0.40 -18.29 13.17
N ALA A 70 -0.52 -18.03 11.87
CA ALA A 70 -0.44 -19.06 10.83
C ALA A 70 1.01 -19.45 10.50
N GLY A 71 2.02 -18.72 10.97
CA GLY A 71 3.43 -18.95 10.68
C GLY A 71 3.82 -18.67 9.22
N VAL A 72 3.11 -17.75 8.55
CA VAL A 72 3.32 -17.38 7.14
C VAL A 72 3.85 -15.97 6.98
N GLY A 73 4.45 -15.69 5.82
CA GLY A 73 4.95 -14.36 5.49
C GLY A 73 3.83 -13.42 4.99
N TYR A 74 3.88 -12.14 5.42
CA TYR A 74 3.07 -11.08 4.84
C TYR A 74 3.97 -9.94 4.39
N GLY A 75 4.16 -9.81 3.07
CA GLY A 75 5.00 -8.80 2.44
C GLY A 75 4.15 -7.65 1.90
N PHE A 76 4.57 -6.40 2.16
CA PHE A 76 3.82 -5.20 1.75
C PHE A 76 4.73 -4.04 1.33
N GLU A 77 5.95 -4.33 0.89
CA GLU A 77 6.93 -3.31 0.47
C GLU A 77 6.36 -2.34 -0.57
N ALA A 78 5.59 -2.85 -1.53
CA ALA A 78 5.02 -2.05 -2.61
C ALA A 78 3.85 -1.14 -2.17
N SER A 79 3.38 -1.23 -0.93
CA SER A 79 2.31 -0.39 -0.40
C SER A 79 2.76 1.05 -0.11
N VAL A 80 4.06 1.27 0.14
CA VAL A 80 4.62 2.61 0.44
C VAL A 80 5.86 2.86 -0.41
N ALA A 81 5.90 4.04 -1.05
CA ALA A 81 7.04 4.53 -1.83
C ALA A 81 7.45 3.67 -3.05
N GLY A 82 6.58 2.82 -3.54
CA GLY A 82 6.78 2.04 -4.77
C GLY A 82 8.05 1.18 -4.72
N GLY A 83 9.01 1.47 -5.60
CA GLY A 83 10.27 0.73 -5.68
C GLY A 83 11.33 1.14 -4.67
N ILE A 84 11.07 2.12 -3.78
CA ILE A 84 11.99 2.53 -2.72
C ILE A 84 11.79 1.60 -1.52
N PRO A 85 12.82 0.86 -1.05
CA PRO A 85 12.65 -0.18 -0.04
C PRO A 85 12.55 0.39 1.39
N ILE A 86 11.63 1.30 1.63
CA ILE A 86 11.49 2.02 2.92
C ILE A 86 11.02 1.11 4.04
N ILE A 87 10.10 0.19 3.75
CA ILE A 87 9.57 -0.76 4.73
C ILE A 87 10.68 -1.69 5.20
N LYS A 88 11.45 -2.25 4.25
CA LYS A 88 12.61 -3.09 4.57
C LYS A 88 13.65 -2.34 5.40
N VAL A 89 13.93 -1.08 5.06
CA VAL A 89 14.88 -0.25 5.82
C VAL A 89 14.42 -0.08 7.25
N LEU A 90 13.16 0.25 7.50
CA LEU A 90 12.61 0.40 8.85
C LEU A 90 12.63 -0.92 9.64
N ARG A 91 12.21 -2.02 9.01
CA ARG A 91 12.06 -3.32 9.68
C ARG A 91 13.37 -4.05 9.95
N GLU A 92 14.36 -3.88 9.08
CA GLU A 92 15.59 -4.68 9.13
C GLU A 92 16.82 -3.83 9.44
N SER A 93 17.00 -2.71 8.72
CA SER A 93 18.24 -1.93 8.82
C SER A 93 18.25 -0.99 10.02
N LEU A 94 17.10 -0.44 10.38
CA LEU A 94 16.96 0.57 11.44
C LEU A 94 16.18 0.07 12.67
N VAL A 95 15.99 -1.22 12.80
CA VAL A 95 15.20 -1.86 13.88
C VAL A 95 15.67 -1.50 15.30
N ALA A 96 16.93 -1.13 15.48
CA ALA A 96 17.50 -0.75 16.77
C ALA A 96 17.51 0.78 17.02
N ASN A 97 16.85 1.55 16.16
CA ASN A 97 16.84 3.01 16.25
C ASN A 97 15.48 3.51 16.75
N ASP A 98 15.52 4.62 17.49
CA ASP A 98 14.32 5.39 17.83
C ASP A 98 14.07 6.47 16.77
N PHE A 99 12.81 6.68 16.40
CA PHE A 99 12.42 7.67 15.41
C PHE A 99 11.67 8.82 16.08
N PRO A 100 12.32 9.95 16.37
CA PRO A 100 11.65 11.08 17.00
C PRO A 100 10.67 11.80 16.05
N LEU A 101 10.87 11.65 14.74
CA LEU A 101 10.06 12.30 13.72
C LEU A 101 10.21 11.55 12.39
N ILE A 102 9.09 11.37 11.69
CA ILE A 102 9.04 10.97 10.28
C ILE A 102 8.34 12.07 9.52
N TYR A 103 8.98 12.57 8.48
CA TYR A 103 8.38 13.53 7.57
C TYR A 103 8.88 13.28 6.14
N GLY A 104 8.08 13.67 5.16
CA GLY A 104 8.45 13.48 3.76
C GLY A 104 7.32 13.85 2.81
N ILE A 105 7.59 13.70 1.52
CA ILE A 105 6.61 13.82 0.45
C ILE A 105 6.22 12.40 0.06
N LEU A 106 4.99 12.01 0.40
CA LEU A 106 4.51 10.64 0.24
C LEU A 106 3.59 10.44 -0.98
N ASN A 107 3.22 11.54 -1.66
CA ASN A 107 2.37 11.52 -2.85
C ASN A 107 3.08 12.18 -4.03
N GLY A 108 3.15 11.49 -5.19
CA GLY A 108 3.84 11.98 -6.38
C GLY A 108 3.09 13.09 -7.09
N THR A 109 1.77 12.98 -7.18
CA THR A 109 0.89 13.96 -7.85
C THR A 109 0.93 15.30 -7.14
N SER A 110 0.72 15.30 -5.82
CA SER A 110 0.80 16.52 -5.01
C SER A 110 2.21 17.15 -5.07
N ASN A 111 3.26 16.32 -5.04
CA ASN A 111 4.64 16.82 -5.20
C ASN A 111 4.86 17.51 -6.55
N TYR A 112 4.36 16.94 -7.64
CA TYR A 112 4.44 17.53 -8.97
C TYR A 112 3.72 18.88 -9.02
N ILE A 113 2.48 18.91 -8.55
CA ILE A 113 1.64 20.12 -8.55
C ILE A 113 2.31 21.24 -7.74
N LEU A 114 2.64 20.99 -6.49
CA LEU A 114 3.23 21.97 -5.59
C LEU A 114 4.59 22.48 -6.09
N THR A 115 5.40 21.59 -6.66
CA THR A 115 6.71 21.97 -7.21
C THR A 115 6.58 22.91 -8.39
N ARG A 116 5.62 22.68 -9.28
CA ARG A 116 5.39 23.57 -10.43
C ARG A 116 4.80 24.91 -10.01
N MET A 117 3.83 24.90 -9.08
CA MET A 117 3.29 26.13 -8.52
C MET A 117 4.38 27.00 -7.89
N GLU A 118 5.30 26.37 -7.12
CA GLU A 118 6.41 27.08 -6.47
C GLU A 118 7.44 27.62 -7.48
N LYS A 119 7.88 26.81 -8.44
CA LYS A 119 8.98 27.15 -9.35
C LYS A 119 8.55 28.03 -10.52
N GLU A 120 7.35 27.83 -11.02
CA GLU A 120 6.86 28.47 -12.25
C GLU A 120 5.81 29.55 -11.97
N GLY A 121 5.25 29.60 -10.75
CA GLY A 121 4.17 30.50 -10.40
C GLY A 121 2.85 30.14 -11.09
N ALA A 122 2.74 28.90 -11.60
CA ALA A 122 1.54 28.41 -12.28
C ALA A 122 0.38 28.24 -11.30
N SER A 123 -0.87 28.35 -11.80
CA SER A 123 -2.05 28.11 -10.97
C SER A 123 -2.26 26.63 -10.71
N PHE A 124 -2.99 26.31 -9.64
CA PHE A 124 -3.34 24.93 -9.31
C PHE A 124 -4.10 24.25 -10.46
N GLU A 125 -5.09 24.94 -11.03
CA GLU A 125 -5.92 24.41 -12.11
C GLU A 125 -5.12 24.10 -13.38
N GLU A 126 -4.15 24.98 -13.72
CA GLU A 126 -3.27 24.76 -14.87
C GLU A 126 -2.40 23.53 -14.67
N VAL A 127 -1.73 23.43 -13.51
CA VAL A 127 -0.82 22.30 -13.23
C VAL A 127 -1.57 21.00 -13.08
N LEU A 128 -2.77 21.02 -12.49
CA LEU A 128 -3.62 19.83 -12.38
C LEU A 128 -4.07 19.35 -13.77
N GLY A 129 -4.38 20.28 -14.70
CA GLY A 129 -4.67 19.95 -16.09
C GLY A 129 -3.51 19.21 -16.75
N ASP A 130 -2.29 19.74 -16.62
CA ASP A 130 -1.08 19.13 -17.15
C ASP A 130 -0.80 17.75 -16.51
N ALA A 131 -1.03 17.62 -15.19
CA ALA A 131 -0.85 16.36 -14.49
C ALA A 131 -1.80 15.25 -15.00
N ARG A 132 -3.05 15.62 -15.33
CA ARG A 132 -4.03 14.71 -15.97
C ARG A 132 -3.56 14.26 -17.35
N GLU A 133 -3.11 15.20 -18.18
CA GLU A 133 -2.61 14.88 -19.53
C GLU A 133 -1.38 13.97 -19.50
N LEU A 134 -0.52 14.14 -18.51
CA LEU A 134 0.68 13.32 -18.31
C LEU A 134 0.39 11.95 -17.64
N GLY A 135 -0.84 11.73 -17.20
CA GLY A 135 -1.24 10.49 -16.52
C GLY A 135 -0.67 10.34 -15.09
N TYR A 136 -0.38 11.45 -14.43
CA TYR A 136 0.09 11.45 -13.03
C TYR A 136 -1.05 11.39 -12.03
N VAL A 137 -2.26 11.73 -12.45
CA VAL A 137 -3.46 11.71 -11.61
C VAL A 137 -4.14 10.36 -11.76
N GLU A 138 -4.44 9.71 -10.63
CA GLU A 138 -5.18 8.45 -10.60
C GLU A 138 -6.66 8.67 -11.00
N ALA A 139 -7.38 7.59 -11.26
CA ALA A 139 -8.80 7.66 -11.65
C ALA A 139 -9.68 8.30 -10.56
N ASP A 140 -9.30 8.16 -9.29
CA ASP A 140 -9.90 8.84 -8.16
C ASP A 140 -8.94 9.95 -7.66
N GLU A 141 -9.08 11.13 -8.24
CA GLU A 141 -8.26 12.30 -7.91
C GLU A 141 -8.37 12.73 -6.45
N ALA A 142 -9.51 12.47 -5.82
CA ALA A 142 -9.75 12.89 -4.45
C ALA A 142 -8.77 12.23 -3.48
N LEU A 143 -8.40 10.98 -3.72
CA LEU A 143 -7.41 10.28 -2.89
C LEU A 143 -6.05 10.97 -2.85
N ASP A 144 -5.64 11.51 -3.99
CA ASP A 144 -4.37 12.24 -4.11
C ASP A 144 -4.46 13.67 -3.55
N LEU A 145 -5.53 14.39 -3.93
CA LEU A 145 -5.66 15.82 -3.64
C LEU A 145 -6.11 16.11 -2.20
N ASP A 146 -6.94 15.24 -1.62
CA ASP A 146 -7.43 15.35 -0.25
C ASP A 146 -6.43 14.78 0.78
N GLY A 147 -5.28 14.27 0.34
CA GLY A 147 -4.23 13.77 1.22
C GLY A 147 -4.43 12.37 1.79
N VAL A 148 -5.50 11.67 1.41
CA VAL A 148 -5.84 10.33 1.91
C VAL A 148 -4.75 9.30 1.57
N ASP A 149 -4.21 9.35 0.35
CA ASP A 149 -3.09 8.49 -0.06
C ASP A 149 -1.86 8.68 0.85
N ALA A 150 -1.51 9.94 1.14
CA ALA A 150 -0.40 10.25 2.04
C ALA A 150 -0.68 9.80 3.48
N ALA A 151 -1.93 9.94 3.95
CA ALA A 151 -2.35 9.50 5.28
C ALA A 151 -2.23 7.98 5.44
N HIS A 152 -2.68 7.18 4.47
CA HIS A 152 -2.50 5.72 4.49
C HIS A 152 -1.02 5.34 4.63
N LYS A 153 -0.14 5.96 3.85
CA LYS A 153 1.31 5.71 3.92
C LYS A 153 1.91 6.14 5.25
N ALA A 154 1.46 7.28 5.80
CA ALA A 154 1.93 7.78 7.09
C ALA A 154 1.55 6.83 8.24
N VAL A 155 0.33 6.29 8.27
CA VAL A 155 -0.11 5.30 9.26
C VAL A 155 0.77 4.04 9.21
N ILE A 156 1.04 3.51 8.01
CA ILE A 156 1.90 2.33 7.84
C ILE A 156 3.32 2.60 8.35
N LEU A 157 3.90 3.75 7.99
CA LEU A 157 5.25 4.12 8.44
C LEU A 157 5.31 4.37 9.95
N ALA A 158 4.27 4.99 10.53
CA ALA A 158 4.17 5.20 11.97
C ALA A 158 4.14 3.88 12.74
N TYR A 159 3.35 2.91 12.27
CA TYR A 159 3.33 1.57 12.86
C TYR A 159 4.72 0.91 12.83
N LEU A 160 5.39 0.96 11.68
CA LEU A 160 6.71 0.33 11.52
C LEU A 160 7.79 0.97 12.39
N ALA A 161 7.71 2.28 12.60
CA ALA A 161 8.70 3.03 13.37
C ALA A 161 8.44 3.03 14.88
N HIS A 162 7.17 3.03 15.29
CA HIS A 162 6.77 3.21 16.70
C HIS A 162 6.05 2.02 17.30
N GLY A 163 5.65 1.02 16.50
CA GLY A 163 4.86 -0.13 16.97
C GLY A 163 3.43 0.23 17.38
N ILE A 164 2.94 1.41 17.01
CA ILE A 164 1.61 1.91 17.38
C ILE A 164 0.77 2.01 16.11
N TRP A 165 -0.40 1.35 16.13
CA TRP A 165 -1.37 1.47 15.05
C TRP A 165 -2.24 2.70 15.29
N VAL A 166 -2.23 3.62 14.34
CA VAL A 166 -3.01 4.86 14.40
C VAL A 166 -4.29 4.66 13.59
N ASP A 167 -5.45 4.98 14.18
CA ASP A 167 -6.72 5.01 13.43
C ASP A 167 -6.66 6.15 12.39
N LEU A 168 -7.02 5.83 11.14
CA LEU A 168 -7.03 6.81 10.06
C LEU A 168 -7.91 8.04 10.37
N ASN A 169 -8.97 7.85 11.15
CA ASN A 169 -9.86 8.93 11.59
C ASN A 169 -9.18 9.93 12.57
N GLU A 170 -8.05 9.55 13.15
CA GLU A 170 -7.24 10.43 14.03
C GLU A 170 -6.17 11.20 13.24
N VAL A 171 -5.99 10.88 11.96
CA VAL A 171 -5.03 11.55 11.08
C VAL A 171 -5.66 12.82 10.51
N THR A 172 -4.95 13.95 10.66
CA THR A 172 -5.38 15.20 10.00
C THR A 172 -4.87 15.24 8.58
N VAL A 173 -5.76 15.41 7.64
CA VAL A 173 -5.48 15.59 6.20
C VAL A 173 -5.98 16.94 5.73
#